data_30a70d3c9ddc5c082382b3ebedec767e
#
_entry.id   30a70d3c9ddc5c082382b3ebedec767e
#
_cell.length_a   1.000
_cell.length_b   1.000
_cell.length_c   1.000
_cell.angle_alpha   90.00
_cell.angle_beta   90.00
_cell.angle_gamma   90.00
#
_symmetry.space_group_name_H-M   'P 1'
#
loop_
_entity.id
_entity.type
_entity.pdbx_description
1 polymer ?
#
loop_
_entity_poly.entity_id
_entity_poly.type
_entity_poly.pdbx_seq_one_letter_code
_entity_poly.pdbx_strand_id
1 'polypeptide(L)'
;FSDTYGHIPNGHRTYFLSRSQPPFFAIMVDAYAKSSEEPMDVYVRYLPALEKEYAFWSTEHRNEEGKTTYWDAGSSPRIEMYRTDLEWEGHAKKHPLFFQHLRDACESGCDFSSRWLSDPMDLGTIHTMDIAPVDLNSLLLFLEELLFNLTGNKVYEDAAYERKLKLQTEFFTEDGFQDIDLRSGTGSGAVSAAVFYPLFVGAATADQAAFTVEQHLPQLLEAGGLLTTPINSGQQWDAPNGW
;
A
#
# COMPACT_ATOMS: atom_id res chain seq x y z
N PHE A 1 18.59 3.65 -8.57
CA PHE A 1 18.10 3.96 -7.21
C PHE A 1 18.25 2.74 -6.29
N SER A 2 17.69 1.59 -6.62
CA SER A 2 17.79 0.37 -5.78
C SER A 2 19.26 -0.02 -5.49
N ASP A 3 20.19 0.21 -6.39
CA ASP A 3 21.62 -0.07 -6.16
C ASP A 3 22.26 0.89 -5.15
N THR A 4 21.78 2.12 -5.09
CA THR A 4 22.37 3.16 -4.24
C THR A 4 21.71 3.23 -2.87
N TYR A 5 20.40 3.05 -2.81
CA TYR A 5 19.59 3.30 -1.61
C TYR A 5 18.96 2.02 -1.03
N GLY A 6 19.06 0.89 -1.70
CA GLY A 6 18.43 -0.38 -1.30
C GLY A 6 16.93 -0.48 -1.66
N HIS A 7 16.30 0.62 -2.03
CA HIS A 7 14.89 0.71 -2.42
C HIS A 7 14.68 1.74 -3.52
N ILE A 8 13.45 1.84 -4.01
CA ILE A 8 13.00 2.88 -4.94
C ILE A 8 12.45 4.05 -4.11
N PRO A 9 13.16 5.21 -4.04
CA PRO A 9 12.69 6.33 -3.24
C PRO A 9 11.40 6.95 -3.78
N ASN A 10 10.64 7.59 -2.90
CA ASN A 10 9.41 8.32 -3.23
C ASN A 10 9.62 9.39 -4.31
N GLY A 11 10.83 9.95 -4.43
CA GLY A 11 11.19 10.91 -5.47
C GLY A 11 12.69 11.18 -5.55
N HIS A 12 13.11 12.05 -6.49
CA HIS A 12 14.53 12.32 -6.82
C HIS A 12 15.23 13.26 -5.84
N ARG A 13 14.51 13.92 -4.93
CA ARG A 13 15.10 14.85 -3.96
C ARG A 13 15.53 14.11 -2.70
N THR A 14 16.55 14.61 -2.03
CA THR A 14 17.12 13.97 -0.84
C THR A 14 16.11 13.79 0.31
N TYR A 15 15.14 14.66 0.41
CA TYR A 15 14.08 14.56 1.43
C TYR A 15 13.02 13.49 1.14
N PHE A 16 13.07 12.85 -0.03
CA PHE A 16 12.22 11.70 -0.38
C PHE A 16 12.88 10.35 -0.15
N LEU A 17 14.15 10.33 0.29
CA LEU A 17 14.91 9.08 0.42
C LEU A 17 14.51 8.25 1.64
N SER A 18 13.74 8.81 2.58
CA SER A 18 13.32 8.14 3.81
C SER A 18 12.11 7.21 3.63
N ARG A 19 11.46 7.22 2.46
CA ARG A 19 10.28 6.43 2.13
C ARG A 19 10.27 6.01 0.67
N SER A 20 9.49 4.98 0.36
CA SER A 20 9.29 4.46 -0.98
C SER A 20 7.95 4.96 -1.59
N GLN A 21 7.45 4.21 -2.54
CA GLN A 21 6.11 4.25 -3.15
C GLN A 21 5.54 2.82 -3.14
N PRO A 22 4.23 2.61 -3.31
CA PRO A 22 3.67 1.28 -3.45
C PRO A 22 4.44 0.44 -4.49
N PRO A 23 4.73 -0.86 -4.20
CA PRO A 23 5.69 -1.67 -4.97
C PRO A 23 5.14 -2.14 -6.32
N PHE A 24 4.81 -1.21 -7.21
CA PHE A 24 4.42 -1.49 -8.59
C PHE A 24 5.57 -1.92 -9.49
N PHE A 25 6.82 -1.83 -9.03
CA PHE A 25 7.98 -2.13 -9.85
C PHE A 25 7.97 -3.56 -10.39
N ALA A 26 7.53 -4.54 -9.59
CA ALA A 26 7.39 -5.93 -10.05
C ALA A 26 6.40 -6.06 -11.21
N ILE A 27 5.24 -5.38 -11.12
CA ILE A 27 4.23 -5.34 -12.19
C ILE A 27 4.77 -4.64 -13.43
N MET A 28 5.52 -3.56 -13.27
CA MET A 28 6.16 -2.84 -14.38
C MET A 28 7.19 -3.72 -15.11
N VAL A 29 8.03 -4.44 -14.36
CA VAL A 29 9.02 -5.39 -14.93
C VAL A 29 8.30 -6.52 -15.67
N ASP A 30 7.26 -7.10 -15.10
CA ASP A 30 6.49 -8.17 -15.71
C ASP A 30 5.78 -7.70 -16.99
N ALA A 31 5.16 -6.52 -16.98
CA ALA A 31 4.53 -5.91 -18.14
C ALA A 31 5.55 -5.63 -19.25
N TYR A 32 6.73 -5.11 -18.89
CA TYR A 32 7.81 -4.86 -19.84
C TYR A 32 8.34 -6.17 -20.44
N ALA A 33 8.58 -7.18 -19.62
CA ALA A 33 9.02 -8.49 -20.09
C ALA A 33 8.02 -9.11 -21.09
N LYS A 34 6.73 -9.09 -20.73
CA LYS A 34 5.65 -9.63 -21.60
C LYS A 34 5.51 -8.89 -22.93
N SER A 35 5.96 -7.65 -23.02
CA SER A 35 5.96 -6.85 -24.26
C SER A 35 7.28 -6.94 -25.05
N SER A 36 8.32 -7.59 -24.49
CA SER A 36 9.63 -7.76 -25.12
C SER A 36 9.68 -9.00 -26.01
N GLU A 37 10.54 -8.96 -27.06
CA GLU A 37 10.84 -10.15 -27.86
C GLU A 37 11.62 -11.21 -27.07
N GLU A 38 12.41 -10.79 -26.06
CA GLU A 38 13.21 -11.64 -25.18
C GLU A 38 12.82 -11.42 -23.70
N PRO A 39 11.68 -11.96 -23.24
CA PRO A 39 11.17 -11.73 -21.89
C PRO A 39 12.17 -12.08 -20.78
N MET A 40 12.91 -13.19 -20.96
CA MET A 40 13.86 -13.66 -19.95
C MET A 40 15.03 -12.73 -19.75
N ASP A 41 15.49 -12.02 -20.78
CA ASP A 41 16.57 -11.03 -20.65
C ASP A 41 16.13 -9.84 -19.78
N VAL A 42 14.84 -9.45 -19.89
CA VAL A 42 14.27 -8.41 -19.05
C VAL A 42 14.24 -8.88 -17.59
N TYR A 43 13.73 -10.07 -17.33
CA TYR A 43 13.68 -10.60 -15.96
C TYR A 43 15.07 -10.75 -15.34
N VAL A 44 16.04 -11.33 -16.05
CA VAL A 44 17.43 -11.49 -15.58
C VAL A 44 18.04 -10.14 -15.25
N ARG A 45 17.81 -9.14 -16.09
CA ARG A 45 18.32 -7.77 -15.89
C ARG A 45 17.79 -7.12 -14.61
N TYR A 46 16.50 -7.30 -14.30
CA TYR A 46 15.86 -6.61 -13.19
C TYR A 46 15.75 -7.45 -11.91
N LEU A 47 16.05 -8.75 -11.96
CA LEU A 47 15.98 -9.64 -10.80
C LEU A 47 16.72 -9.10 -9.57
N PRO A 48 17.98 -8.60 -9.66
CA PRO A 48 18.64 -8.08 -8.48
C PRO A 48 17.95 -6.86 -7.84
N ALA A 49 17.24 -6.06 -8.65
CA ALA A 49 16.49 -4.92 -8.15
C ALA A 49 15.17 -5.34 -7.49
N LEU A 50 14.49 -6.37 -8.04
CA LEU A 50 13.29 -6.96 -7.43
C LEU A 50 13.60 -7.61 -6.08
N GLU A 51 14.73 -8.30 -5.95
CA GLU A 51 15.17 -8.88 -4.68
C GLU A 51 15.48 -7.82 -3.62
N LYS A 52 16.07 -6.67 -4.02
CA LYS A 52 16.29 -5.53 -3.11
C LYS A 52 14.97 -4.90 -2.66
N GLU A 53 14.01 -4.73 -3.57
CA GLU A 53 12.69 -4.23 -3.22
C GLU A 53 11.99 -5.16 -2.25
N TYR A 54 12.03 -6.47 -2.48
CA TYR A 54 11.50 -7.45 -1.53
C TYR A 54 12.17 -7.35 -0.16
N ALA A 55 13.49 -7.25 -0.10
CA ALA A 55 14.23 -7.11 1.15
C ALA A 55 13.82 -5.85 1.92
N PHE A 56 13.64 -4.72 1.24
CA PHE A 56 13.18 -3.47 1.83
C PHE A 56 11.79 -3.64 2.49
N TRP A 57 10.80 -4.17 1.76
CA TRP A 57 9.44 -4.34 2.25
C TRP A 57 9.29 -5.46 3.30
N SER A 58 10.26 -6.37 3.39
CA SER A 58 10.25 -7.50 4.33
C SER A 58 10.91 -7.19 5.67
N THR A 59 11.48 -5.99 5.86
CA THR A 59 12.18 -5.58 7.08
C THR A 59 11.30 -4.70 7.96
N GLU A 60 11.54 -3.39 7.99
CA GLU A 60 10.93 -2.43 8.91
C GLU A 60 9.42 -2.21 8.67
N HIS A 61 8.93 -2.53 7.46
CA HIS A 61 7.53 -2.41 7.08
C HIS A 61 6.65 -3.59 7.53
N ARG A 62 7.26 -4.69 7.96
CA ARG A 62 6.53 -5.90 8.33
C ARG A 62 6.38 -6.00 9.85
N ASN A 63 5.13 -6.09 10.34
CA ASN A 63 4.86 -6.34 11.75
C ASN A 63 5.13 -7.80 12.17
N GLU A 64 5.07 -8.10 13.47
CA GLU A 64 5.31 -9.44 14.03
C GLU A 64 4.34 -10.51 13.49
N GLU A 65 3.13 -10.12 13.10
CA GLU A 65 2.14 -11.02 12.49
C GLU A 65 2.36 -11.24 10.98
N GLY A 66 3.37 -10.59 10.40
CA GLY A 66 3.73 -10.72 8.99
C GLY A 66 2.83 -9.93 8.04
N LYS A 67 2.09 -8.93 8.54
CA LYS A 67 1.39 -7.94 7.74
C LYS A 67 2.34 -6.76 7.46
N THR A 68 2.29 -6.22 6.25
CA THR A 68 3.14 -5.09 5.87
C THR A 68 2.34 -3.80 5.92
N THR A 69 2.95 -2.74 6.45
CA THR A 69 2.39 -1.38 6.58
C THR A 69 3.21 -0.38 5.79
N TYR A 70 2.67 0.80 5.49
CA TYR A 70 3.48 1.93 5.05
C TYR A 70 4.27 2.50 6.22
N TRP A 71 5.53 2.89 5.96
CA TRP A 71 6.43 3.40 6.99
C TRP A 71 7.53 4.29 6.39
N ASP A 72 7.71 5.48 6.95
CA ASP A 72 8.79 6.42 6.60
C ASP A 72 9.80 6.49 7.76
N ALA A 73 11.09 6.48 7.48
CA ALA A 73 12.13 6.56 8.51
C ALA A 73 12.16 7.91 9.28
N GLY A 74 11.41 8.91 8.83
CA GLY A 74 11.32 10.23 9.47
C GLY A 74 10.08 10.40 10.34
N SER A 75 10.22 11.11 11.48
CA SER A 75 9.12 11.39 12.41
C SER A 75 8.90 12.89 12.68
N SER A 76 9.54 13.75 11.90
CA SER A 76 9.42 15.21 11.97
C SER A 76 8.54 15.76 10.84
N PRO A 77 8.15 17.04 10.87
CA PRO A 77 7.51 17.71 9.73
C PRO A 77 8.26 17.45 8.44
N ARG A 78 7.52 17.24 7.35
CA ARG A 78 8.09 16.97 6.01
C ARG A 78 8.84 18.20 5.52
N ILE A 79 10.05 18.01 4.99
CA ILE A 79 10.87 19.13 4.51
C ILE A 79 10.20 19.82 3.32
N GLU A 80 9.61 19.05 2.41
CA GLU A 80 8.93 19.53 1.21
C GLU A 80 7.64 20.30 1.48
N MET A 81 7.02 20.06 2.64
CA MET A 81 5.76 20.68 3.08
C MET A 81 5.90 21.38 4.44
N TYR A 82 7.10 21.77 4.83
CA TYR A 82 7.44 22.20 6.18
C TYR A 82 6.50 23.28 6.75
N ARG A 83 6.16 24.29 5.95
CA ARG A 83 5.26 25.38 6.40
C ARG A 83 3.86 24.86 6.68
N THR A 84 3.31 24.03 5.80
CA THR A 84 1.97 23.43 5.97
C THR A 84 1.96 22.51 7.20
N ASP A 85 2.99 21.67 7.35
CA ASP A 85 3.08 20.74 8.48
C ASP A 85 3.17 21.49 9.82
N LEU A 86 3.82 22.66 9.88
CA LEU A 86 3.84 23.51 11.09
C LEU A 86 2.45 24.05 11.48
N GLU A 87 1.54 24.25 10.51
CA GLU A 87 0.16 24.64 10.82
C GLU A 87 -0.57 23.54 11.62
N TRP A 88 -0.11 22.30 11.49
CA TRP A 88 -0.64 21.12 12.19
C TRP A 88 0.10 20.78 13.50
N GLU A 89 1.02 21.63 13.98
CA GLU A 89 1.76 21.39 15.23
C GLU A 89 0.82 21.17 16.42
N GLY A 90 -0.39 21.74 16.39
CA GLY A 90 -1.43 21.55 17.39
C GLY A 90 -1.90 20.08 17.49
N HIS A 91 -1.94 19.35 16.39
CA HIS A 91 -2.24 17.92 16.34
C HIS A 91 -1.06 17.10 16.89
N ALA A 92 0.16 17.43 16.48
CA ALA A 92 1.38 16.77 16.97
C ALA A 92 1.55 16.87 18.49
N LYS A 93 1.13 17.98 19.12
CA LYS A 93 1.14 18.14 20.59
C LYS A 93 0.17 17.18 21.30
N LYS A 94 -0.91 16.78 20.64
CA LYS A 94 -1.90 15.83 21.16
C LYS A 94 -1.58 14.39 20.81
N HIS A 95 -0.94 14.17 19.67
CA HIS A 95 -0.60 12.87 19.12
C HIS A 95 0.90 12.85 18.76
N PRO A 96 1.78 12.31 19.61
CA PRO A 96 3.23 12.37 19.40
C PRO A 96 3.74 11.77 18.09
N LEU A 97 3.02 10.78 17.53
CA LEU A 97 3.36 10.12 16.26
C LEU A 97 2.66 10.76 15.05
N PHE A 98 2.00 11.90 15.21
CA PHE A 98 1.23 12.54 14.12
C PHE A 98 2.04 12.73 12.84
N PHE A 99 3.26 13.28 12.92
CA PHE A 99 4.09 13.48 11.74
C PHE A 99 4.63 12.16 11.16
N GLN A 100 4.82 11.13 12.00
CA GLN A 100 5.15 9.79 11.49
C GLN A 100 4.02 9.28 10.61
N HIS A 101 2.79 9.22 11.11
CA HIS A 101 1.63 8.77 10.35
C HIS A 101 1.38 9.60 9.08
N LEU A 102 1.61 10.92 9.11
CA LEU A 102 1.55 11.76 7.91
C LEU A 102 2.55 11.33 6.84
N ARG A 103 3.79 11.03 7.25
CA ARG A 103 4.87 10.60 6.35
C ARG A 103 4.61 9.20 5.81
N ASP A 104 4.05 8.30 6.61
CA ASP A 104 3.64 6.95 6.21
C ASP A 104 2.53 7.00 5.15
N ALA A 105 1.57 7.92 5.30
CA ALA A 105 0.55 8.17 4.28
C ALA A 105 1.16 8.68 2.97
N CYS A 106 2.24 9.47 3.03
CA CYS A 106 2.94 9.90 1.81
C CYS A 106 3.64 8.74 1.07
N GLU A 107 4.07 7.68 1.78
CA GLU A 107 4.61 6.47 1.12
C GLU A 107 3.53 5.72 0.36
N SER A 108 2.28 5.75 0.84
CA SER A 108 1.14 5.10 0.17
C SER A 108 0.77 5.76 -1.17
N GLY A 109 1.17 7.03 -1.38
CA GLY A 109 0.72 7.85 -2.49
C GLY A 109 -0.68 8.43 -2.32
N CYS A 110 -1.41 8.09 -1.24
CA CYS A 110 -2.75 8.62 -0.90
C CYS A 110 -2.67 9.64 0.24
N ASP A 111 -1.93 10.70 0.05
CA ASP A 111 -1.70 11.77 1.01
C ASP A 111 -2.49 13.05 0.64
N PHE A 112 -3.65 13.33 1.28
CA PHE A 112 -4.21 12.50 2.32
C PHE A 112 -5.59 11.97 1.94
N SER A 113 -6.09 11.04 2.72
CA SER A 113 -7.38 10.38 2.52
C SER A 113 -7.99 10.00 3.86
N SER A 114 -9.31 10.01 3.94
CA SER A 114 -10.10 9.50 5.07
C SER A 114 -9.81 8.02 5.38
N ARG A 115 -9.24 7.28 4.43
CA ARG A 115 -8.77 5.91 4.59
C ARG A 115 -7.83 5.73 5.79
N TRP A 116 -7.04 6.76 6.11
CA TRP A 116 -6.03 6.76 7.16
C TRP A 116 -6.51 7.36 8.49
N LEU A 117 -7.78 7.78 8.58
CA LEU A 117 -8.30 8.55 9.69
C LEU A 117 -9.30 7.74 10.53
N SER A 118 -9.18 7.80 11.86
CA SER A 118 -10.22 7.23 12.76
C SER A 118 -11.52 8.04 12.72
N ASP A 119 -11.42 9.37 12.57
CA ASP A 119 -12.54 10.24 12.20
C ASP A 119 -12.29 10.75 10.78
N PRO A 120 -13.09 10.33 9.79
CA PRO A 120 -12.87 10.72 8.39
C PRO A 120 -12.80 12.23 8.13
N MET A 121 -13.31 13.05 9.05
CA MET A 121 -13.36 14.51 8.92
C MET A 121 -12.24 15.23 9.68
N ASP A 122 -11.42 14.51 10.47
CA ASP A 122 -10.35 15.10 11.29
C ASP A 122 -8.99 14.47 10.99
N LEU A 123 -8.15 15.21 10.24
CA LEU A 123 -6.77 14.81 9.93
C LEU A 123 -5.93 14.54 11.20
N GLY A 124 -6.27 15.17 12.32
CA GLY A 124 -5.60 14.93 13.60
C GLY A 124 -5.76 13.51 14.15
N THR A 125 -6.66 12.70 13.57
CA THR A 125 -6.90 11.30 13.93
C THR A 125 -6.16 10.30 13.03
N ILE A 126 -5.19 10.76 12.23
CA ILE A 126 -4.41 9.93 11.32
C ILE A 126 -3.62 8.85 12.06
N HIS A 127 -3.65 7.60 11.55
CA HIS A 127 -3.01 6.44 12.17
C HIS A 127 -2.49 5.42 11.14
N THR A 128 -1.89 5.90 10.06
CA THR A 128 -1.49 5.12 8.88
C THR A 128 -0.62 3.90 9.22
N MET A 129 0.39 4.03 10.10
CA MET A 129 1.24 2.88 10.47
C MET A 129 0.51 1.78 11.25
N ASP A 130 -0.66 2.11 11.84
CA ASP A 130 -1.50 1.15 12.53
C ASP A 130 -2.47 0.41 11.58
N ILE A 131 -2.38 0.67 10.28
CA ILE A 131 -3.19 0.03 9.24
C ILE A 131 -2.31 -0.88 8.40
N ALA A 132 -2.71 -2.13 8.24
CA ALA A 132 -2.17 -3.01 7.21
C ALA A 132 -3.02 -2.83 5.93
N PRO A 133 -2.48 -2.18 4.87
CA PRO A 133 -3.26 -1.90 3.67
C PRO A 133 -3.42 -3.14 2.80
N VAL A 134 -4.63 -3.36 2.30
CA VAL A 134 -4.96 -4.52 1.45
C VAL A 134 -4.26 -4.44 0.09
N ASP A 135 -4.10 -3.25 -0.47
CA ASP A 135 -3.39 -3.01 -1.73
C ASP A 135 -1.89 -3.30 -1.61
N LEU A 136 -1.21 -2.76 -0.59
CA LEU A 136 0.21 -3.03 -0.35
C LEU A 136 0.47 -4.53 -0.20
N ASN A 137 -0.33 -5.22 0.64
CA ASN A 137 -0.17 -6.66 0.85
C ASN A 137 -0.50 -7.46 -0.42
N SER A 138 -1.37 -6.99 -1.28
CA SER A 138 -1.64 -7.60 -2.60
C SER A 138 -0.47 -7.40 -3.58
N LEU A 139 0.10 -6.20 -3.64
CA LEU A 139 1.26 -5.92 -4.50
C LEU A 139 2.49 -6.73 -4.09
N LEU A 140 2.68 -6.94 -2.79
CA LEU A 140 3.78 -7.77 -2.29
C LEU A 140 3.58 -9.25 -2.60
N LEU A 141 2.33 -9.75 -2.58
CA LEU A 141 2.04 -11.10 -3.07
C LEU A 141 2.50 -11.27 -4.53
N PHE A 142 2.18 -10.29 -5.38
CA PHE A 142 2.61 -10.34 -6.78
C PHE A 142 4.15 -10.38 -6.91
N LEU A 143 4.86 -9.57 -6.13
CA LEU A 143 6.33 -9.57 -6.10
C LEU A 143 6.89 -10.92 -5.64
N GLU A 144 6.33 -11.50 -4.57
CA GLU A 144 6.73 -12.80 -4.02
C GLU A 144 6.51 -13.94 -5.03
N GLU A 145 5.34 -13.99 -5.67
CA GLU A 145 5.02 -14.98 -6.72
C GLU A 145 5.95 -14.81 -7.94
N LEU A 146 6.23 -13.57 -8.37
CA LEU A 146 7.16 -13.31 -9.48
C LEU A 146 8.59 -13.77 -9.13
N LEU A 147 9.09 -13.43 -7.96
CA LEU A 147 10.42 -13.86 -7.51
C LEU A 147 10.53 -15.38 -7.40
N PHE A 148 9.51 -16.07 -6.88
CA PHE A 148 9.48 -17.52 -6.87
C PHE A 148 9.53 -18.10 -8.28
N ASN A 149 8.71 -17.58 -9.19
CA ASN A 149 8.67 -18.05 -10.59
C ASN A 149 10.02 -17.87 -11.32
N LEU A 150 10.77 -16.82 -10.99
CA LEU A 150 12.06 -16.52 -11.62
C LEU A 150 13.22 -17.29 -10.99
N THR A 151 13.17 -17.59 -9.69
CA THR A 151 14.33 -18.14 -8.95
C THR A 151 14.15 -19.57 -8.48
N GLY A 152 12.91 -20.05 -8.34
CA GLY A 152 12.58 -21.32 -7.67
C GLY A 152 12.89 -21.33 -6.17
N ASN A 153 13.19 -20.15 -5.56
CA ASN A 153 13.58 -20.07 -4.17
C ASN A 153 12.36 -20.24 -3.24
N LYS A 154 12.45 -21.26 -2.38
CA LYS A 154 11.40 -21.63 -1.42
C LYS A 154 11.00 -20.50 -0.46
N VAL A 155 11.91 -19.60 -0.16
CA VAL A 155 11.63 -18.44 0.73
C VAL A 155 10.51 -17.56 0.14
N TYR A 156 10.53 -17.35 -1.17
CA TYR A 156 9.49 -16.55 -1.85
C TYR A 156 8.18 -17.33 -1.99
N GLU A 157 8.24 -18.64 -2.23
CA GLU A 157 7.04 -19.50 -2.29
C GLU A 157 6.31 -19.51 -0.94
N ASP A 158 7.05 -19.72 0.15
CA ASP A 158 6.49 -19.76 1.50
C ASP A 158 5.91 -18.40 1.89
N ALA A 159 6.60 -17.30 1.56
CA ALA A 159 6.11 -15.94 1.80
C ALA A 159 4.81 -15.65 1.00
N ALA A 160 4.78 -16.00 -0.29
CA ALA A 160 3.61 -15.82 -1.14
C ALA A 160 2.41 -16.65 -0.63
N TYR A 161 2.64 -17.89 -0.22
CA TYR A 161 1.61 -18.75 0.34
C TYR A 161 1.00 -18.15 1.62
N GLU A 162 1.84 -17.74 2.57
CA GLU A 162 1.39 -17.13 3.83
C GLU A 162 0.61 -15.84 3.58
N ARG A 163 1.10 -14.97 2.70
CA ARG A 163 0.45 -13.70 2.37
C ARG A 163 -0.89 -13.91 1.69
N LYS A 164 -0.95 -14.84 0.71
CA LYS A 164 -2.20 -15.18 0.04
C LYS A 164 -3.24 -15.73 1.01
N LEU A 165 -2.82 -16.60 1.91
CA LEU A 165 -3.70 -17.13 2.97
C LEU A 165 -4.26 -16.00 3.84
N LYS A 166 -3.40 -15.06 4.29
CA LYS A 166 -3.84 -13.90 5.08
C LYS A 166 -4.81 -13.01 4.31
N LEU A 167 -4.52 -12.72 3.04
CA LEU A 167 -5.45 -11.96 2.21
C LEU A 167 -6.83 -12.62 2.14
N GLN A 168 -6.89 -13.94 1.97
CA GLN A 168 -8.14 -14.66 1.87
C GLN A 168 -8.89 -14.86 3.21
N THR A 169 -8.20 -14.83 4.35
CA THR A 169 -8.79 -15.20 5.64
C THR A 169 -8.84 -14.06 6.66
N GLU A 170 -7.92 -13.10 6.60
CA GLU A 170 -7.85 -12.00 7.55
C GLU A 170 -8.28 -10.66 6.92
N PHE A 171 -7.84 -10.38 5.68
CA PHE A 171 -8.26 -9.17 4.96
C PHE A 171 -9.65 -9.28 4.32
N PHE A 172 -10.17 -10.50 4.17
CA PHE A 172 -11.55 -10.73 3.71
C PHE A 172 -12.46 -10.92 4.91
N THR A 173 -13.34 -9.96 5.12
CA THR A 173 -14.29 -9.88 6.23
C THR A 173 -15.73 -10.14 5.75
N GLU A 174 -16.71 -9.99 6.63
CA GLU A 174 -18.14 -10.04 6.29
C GLU A 174 -18.56 -8.91 5.32
N ASP A 175 -17.77 -7.82 5.26
CA ASP A 175 -17.99 -6.68 4.35
C ASP A 175 -17.14 -6.75 3.06
N GLY A 176 -16.42 -7.84 2.82
CA GLY A 176 -15.50 -8.01 1.70
C GLY A 176 -14.05 -7.72 2.06
N PHE A 177 -13.20 -7.49 1.05
CA PHE A 177 -11.81 -7.10 1.31
C PHE A 177 -11.72 -5.73 1.95
N GLN A 178 -10.86 -5.60 2.97
CA GLN A 178 -10.63 -4.36 3.71
C GLN A 178 -9.17 -4.22 4.13
N ASP A 179 -8.76 -3.00 4.47
CA ASP A 179 -7.58 -2.76 5.29
C ASP A 179 -7.82 -3.28 6.71
N ILE A 180 -6.75 -3.72 7.38
CA ILE A 180 -6.84 -4.19 8.77
C ILE A 180 -6.30 -3.12 9.71
N ASP A 181 -7.11 -2.68 10.67
CA ASP A 181 -6.65 -1.88 11.80
C ASP A 181 -5.91 -2.81 12.78
N LEU A 182 -4.60 -2.65 12.89
CA LEU A 182 -3.73 -3.48 13.73
C LEU A 182 -3.97 -3.29 15.23
N ARG A 183 -4.61 -2.19 15.63
CA ARG A 183 -4.94 -1.91 17.03
C ARG A 183 -6.12 -2.77 17.52
N SER A 184 -7.07 -3.02 16.63
CA SER A 184 -8.25 -3.86 16.90
C SER A 184 -8.11 -5.29 16.39
N GLY A 185 -7.26 -5.51 15.38
CA GLY A 185 -7.15 -6.77 14.67
C GLY A 185 -8.34 -7.06 13.72
N THR A 186 -9.15 -6.05 13.41
CA THR A 186 -10.34 -6.17 12.57
C THR A 186 -10.26 -5.30 11.33
N GLY A 187 -11.19 -5.44 10.39
CA GLY A 187 -11.31 -4.54 9.25
C GLY A 187 -11.42 -3.07 9.71
N SER A 188 -10.77 -2.17 9.00
CA SER A 188 -10.75 -0.73 9.32
C SER A 188 -12.12 -0.05 9.13
N GLY A 189 -13.02 -0.66 8.37
CA GLY A 189 -14.31 -0.07 7.98
C GLY A 189 -14.21 1.01 6.90
N ALA A 190 -12.99 1.39 6.49
CA ALA A 190 -12.80 2.37 5.43
C ALA A 190 -13.02 1.71 4.04
N VAL A 191 -13.99 2.22 3.29
CA VAL A 191 -14.20 1.80 1.90
C VAL A 191 -13.28 2.59 0.98
N SER A 192 -12.48 1.90 0.19
CA SER A 192 -11.59 2.51 -0.81
C SER A 192 -11.42 1.60 -2.03
N ALA A 193 -10.95 2.15 -3.15
CA ALA A 193 -10.64 1.38 -4.36
C ALA A 193 -9.55 0.31 -4.13
N ALA A 194 -8.82 0.38 -3.03
CA ALA A 194 -7.83 -0.61 -2.63
C ALA A 194 -8.41 -2.03 -2.45
N VAL A 195 -9.70 -2.15 -2.13
CA VAL A 195 -10.40 -3.44 -1.96
C VAL A 195 -10.37 -4.31 -3.22
N PHE A 196 -10.10 -3.74 -4.40
CA PHE A 196 -10.01 -4.47 -5.66
C PHE A 196 -8.62 -5.04 -5.98
N TYR A 197 -7.59 -4.68 -5.20
CA TYR A 197 -6.22 -5.17 -5.45
C TYR A 197 -6.08 -6.69 -5.30
N PRO A 198 -6.72 -7.38 -4.32
CA PRO A 198 -6.70 -8.85 -4.27
C PRO A 198 -7.27 -9.51 -5.53
N LEU A 199 -8.24 -8.88 -6.19
CA LEU A 199 -8.79 -9.35 -7.47
C LEU A 199 -7.78 -9.13 -8.60
N PHE A 200 -7.16 -7.95 -8.63
CA PHE A 200 -6.18 -7.56 -9.64
C PHE A 200 -4.96 -8.48 -9.67
N VAL A 201 -4.44 -8.87 -8.51
CA VAL A 201 -3.27 -9.77 -8.40
C VAL A 201 -3.64 -11.27 -8.41
N GLY A 202 -4.92 -11.63 -8.47
CA GLY A 202 -5.37 -13.03 -8.47
C GLY A 202 -5.29 -13.72 -7.10
N ALA A 203 -5.32 -12.95 -6.01
CA ALA A 203 -5.36 -13.47 -4.65
C ALA A 203 -6.76 -13.95 -4.25
N ALA A 204 -7.81 -13.23 -4.69
CA ALA A 204 -9.19 -13.52 -4.35
C ALA A 204 -9.68 -14.83 -4.98
N THR A 205 -10.51 -15.58 -4.26
CA THR A 205 -11.33 -16.63 -4.86
C THR A 205 -12.46 -16.03 -5.71
N ALA A 206 -13.08 -16.82 -6.58
CA ALA A 206 -14.17 -16.33 -7.43
C ALA A 206 -15.34 -15.76 -6.60
N ASP A 207 -15.69 -16.42 -5.49
CA ASP A 207 -16.79 -15.99 -4.61
C ASP A 207 -16.41 -14.69 -3.87
N GLN A 208 -15.17 -14.58 -3.38
CA GLN A 208 -14.67 -13.36 -2.74
C GLN A 208 -14.63 -12.18 -3.72
N ALA A 209 -14.21 -12.43 -4.95
CA ALA A 209 -14.18 -11.41 -6.00
C ALA A 209 -15.59 -10.92 -6.33
N ALA A 210 -16.55 -11.83 -6.57
CA ALA A 210 -17.94 -11.49 -6.85
C ALA A 210 -18.54 -10.67 -5.70
N PHE A 211 -18.37 -11.13 -4.46
CA PHE A 211 -18.87 -10.46 -3.27
C PHE A 211 -18.30 -9.04 -3.13
N THR A 212 -16.96 -8.88 -3.28
CA THR A 212 -16.31 -7.58 -3.17
C THR A 212 -16.79 -6.59 -4.22
N VAL A 213 -16.98 -7.06 -5.48
CA VAL A 213 -17.51 -6.22 -6.56
C VAL A 213 -18.94 -5.79 -6.25
N GLU A 214 -19.81 -6.72 -5.84
CA GLU A 214 -21.22 -6.42 -5.52
C GLU A 214 -21.36 -5.42 -4.36
N GLN A 215 -20.50 -5.52 -3.34
CA GLN A 215 -20.55 -4.65 -2.17
C GLN A 215 -19.95 -3.26 -2.41
N HIS A 216 -18.80 -3.17 -3.08
CA HIS A 216 -18.01 -1.94 -3.11
C HIS A 216 -18.11 -1.16 -4.41
N LEU A 217 -18.29 -1.84 -5.57
CA LEU A 217 -18.34 -1.13 -6.84
C LEU A 217 -19.47 -0.08 -6.92
N PRO A 218 -20.70 -0.34 -6.42
CA PRO A 218 -21.77 0.67 -6.43
C PRO A 218 -21.47 1.93 -5.60
N GLN A 219 -20.59 1.83 -4.61
CA GLN A 219 -20.22 2.95 -3.74
C GLN A 219 -19.09 3.81 -4.34
N LEU A 220 -18.30 3.23 -5.26
CA LEU A 220 -17.08 3.83 -5.79
C LEU A 220 -17.20 4.23 -7.27
N LEU A 221 -18.17 3.66 -8.01
CA LEU A 221 -18.31 3.91 -9.43
C LEU A 221 -19.11 5.18 -9.70
N GLU A 222 -18.46 6.16 -10.31
CA GLU A 222 -19.04 7.41 -10.76
C GLU A 222 -18.92 7.58 -12.29
N ALA A 223 -19.58 8.58 -12.84
CA ALA A 223 -19.59 8.82 -14.29
C ALA A 223 -18.21 9.01 -14.91
N GLY A 224 -17.24 9.49 -14.13
CA GLY A 224 -15.85 9.72 -14.56
C GLY A 224 -14.90 8.55 -14.30
N GLY A 225 -15.33 7.52 -13.59
CA GLY A 225 -14.51 6.37 -13.19
C GLY A 225 -14.68 5.99 -11.72
N LEU A 226 -13.67 5.37 -11.13
CA LEU A 226 -13.70 4.99 -9.72
C LEU A 226 -13.21 6.14 -8.83
N LEU A 227 -13.93 6.39 -7.75
CA LEU A 227 -13.46 7.19 -6.62
C LEU A 227 -12.37 6.40 -5.87
N THR A 228 -11.45 7.11 -5.25
CA THR A 228 -10.50 6.49 -4.31
C THR A 228 -11.21 6.07 -3.02
N THR A 229 -12.05 6.97 -2.47
CA THR A 229 -12.99 6.71 -1.37
C THR A 229 -14.32 7.42 -1.62
N PRO A 230 -15.46 6.94 -1.07
CA PRO A 230 -16.76 7.58 -1.29
C PRO A 230 -17.01 8.78 -0.35
N ILE A 231 -16.11 9.04 0.60
CA ILE A 231 -16.27 10.09 1.62
C ILE A 231 -15.77 11.42 1.07
N ASN A 232 -16.56 12.48 1.20
CA ASN A 232 -16.13 13.84 0.89
C ASN A 232 -15.60 14.53 2.15
N SER A 233 -14.36 14.25 2.51
CA SER A 233 -13.69 14.82 3.69
C SER A 233 -12.99 16.15 3.41
N GLY A 234 -12.84 16.52 2.14
CA GLY A 234 -12.00 17.63 1.71
C GLY A 234 -10.53 17.26 1.52
N GLN A 235 -10.13 16.00 1.81
CA GLN A 235 -8.80 15.52 1.50
C GLN A 235 -8.64 15.26 0.00
N GLN A 236 -7.40 15.36 -0.48
CA GLN A 236 -7.08 15.30 -1.92
C GLN A 236 -7.55 13.99 -2.59
N TRP A 237 -7.48 12.88 -1.87
CA TRP A 237 -7.77 11.53 -2.39
C TRP A 237 -9.16 11.02 -2.05
N ASP A 238 -10.02 11.87 -1.51
CA ASP A 238 -11.40 11.53 -1.20
C ASP A 238 -12.37 12.13 -2.24
N ALA A 239 -13.63 11.67 -2.21
CA ALA A 239 -14.63 12.19 -3.12
C ALA A 239 -14.71 13.73 -3.06
N PRO A 240 -14.93 14.40 -4.20
CA PRO A 240 -15.28 13.85 -5.51
C PRO A 240 -14.09 13.42 -6.37
N ASN A 241 -12.90 13.39 -5.81
CA ASN A 241 -11.70 13.04 -6.55
C ASN A 241 -11.59 11.51 -6.71
N GLY A 242 -11.00 11.09 -7.81
CA GLY A 242 -10.70 9.71 -8.13
C GLY A 242 -9.51 9.62 -9.05
N TRP A 243 -9.04 8.44 -9.28
CA TRP A 243 -7.89 8.16 -10.15
C TRP A 243 -8.21 7.12 -11.18
#